data_58afc2bb00db937a1427b9361022005a
#
_entry.id   58afc2bb00db937a1427b9361022005a
#
_cell.length_a   1.000
_cell.length_b   1.000
_cell.length_c   1.000
_cell.angle_alpha   90.00
_cell.angle_beta   90.00
_cell.angle_gamma   90.00
#
_symmetry.space_group_name_H-M   'P 1'
#
loop_
_entity.id
_entity.type
_entity.pdbx_description
1 polymer ?
#
loop_
_entity_poly.entity_id
_entity_poly.type
_entity_poly.pdbx_seq_one_letter_code
_entity_poly.pdbx_strand_id
1 'polypeptide(L)'
;MVAWFHKTSPENRGALLLVLGISIFGFSDNLTLLVSDQVGVGQFHFSRSLFAVLLIAAFSRVLGYSIMPVRWKPLIARTAFMVIAILVYFSVMPMMPIAEAGAGLFTSPIFVLLFSSLFFKEHIGWRRALAVAIGTAGVLLILKPGQDGFSPFHMLPVLSGASYAIGSIITYQYLGDESPMAILMSFFVAIGLCGALVASSFAIFPVPDSLHTQAPFLFTGWQSVGTNFWLWMMVIAIGASLALSLMTRAYQIAKTSYAAIYEYAYLLSVGIFGWMFWDITPDLISLAGIICIMIAGIVIVLAQQDIS
;
A
#
# COMPACT_ATOMS: atom_id res chain seq x y z
N MET A 1 16.40 -21.29 9.08
CA MET A 1 15.83 -19.98 8.66
C MET A 1 15.85 -18.95 9.77
N VAL A 2 15.31 -19.23 10.98
CA VAL A 2 15.28 -18.29 12.13
C VAL A 2 16.67 -17.80 12.54
N ALA A 3 17.68 -18.70 12.63
CA ALA A 3 19.05 -18.34 13.00
C ALA A 3 19.77 -17.45 11.99
N TRP A 4 19.46 -17.58 10.71
CA TRP A 4 19.97 -16.71 9.65
C TRP A 4 19.35 -15.32 9.74
N PHE A 5 18.04 -15.24 10.01
CA PHE A 5 17.30 -13.98 10.13
C PHE A 5 17.87 -13.09 11.26
N HIS A 6 18.32 -13.68 12.39
CA HIS A 6 18.93 -12.92 13.47
C HIS A 6 20.37 -12.46 13.22
N LYS A 7 21.07 -13.07 12.24
CA LYS A 7 22.45 -12.70 11.86
C LYS A 7 22.53 -11.61 10.79
N THR A 8 21.41 -11.28 10.13
CA THR A 8 21.35 -10.24 9.08
C THR A 8 21.13 -8.85 9.68
N SER A 9 21.57 -7.80 8.98
CA SER A 9 21.37 -6.41 9.41
C SER A 9 19.89 -6.05 9.51
N PRO A 10 19.51 -5.04 10.33
CA PRO A 10 18.14 -4.55 10.41
C PRO A 10 17.58 -4.15 9.04
N GLU A 11 18.40 -3.51 8.20
CA GLU A 11 18.04 -3.08 6.85
C GLU A 11 17.67 -4.26 5.97
N ASN A 12 18.48 -5.31 5.95
CA ASN A 12 18.22 -6.51 5.13
C ASN A 12 16.98 -7.28 5.62
N ARG A 13 16.76 -7.32 6.95
CA ARG A 13 15.53 -7.88 7.51
C ARG A 13 14.31 -7.07 7.10
N GLY A 14 14.42 -5.75 7.19
CA GLY A 14 13.37 -4.84 6.74
C GLY A 14 13.05 -5.00 5.26
N ALA A 15 14.07 -5.06 4.41
CA ALA A 15 13.92 -5.29 2.98
C ALA A 15 13.16 -6.61 2.69
N LEU A 16 13.57 -7.71 3.33
CA LEU A 16 12.91 -9.01 3.15
C LEU A 16 11.44 -8.97 3.60
N LEU A 17 11.17 -8.41 4.78
CA LEU A 17 9.79 -8.27 5.29
C LEU A 17 8.94 -7.40 4.37
N LEU A 18 9.52 -6.34 3.82
CA LEU A 18 8.82 -5.44 2.91
C LEU A 18 8.50 -6.12 1.59
N VAL A 19 9.47 -6.78 0.95
CA VAL A 19 9.25 -7.52 -0.29
C VAL A 19 8.19 -8.60 -0.13
N LEU A 20 8.23 -9.37 0.96
CA LEU A 20 7.21 -10.38 1.25
C LEU A 20 5.84 -9.73 1.47
N GLY A 21 5.77 -8.69 2.30
CA GLY A 21 4.52 -7.99 2.60
C GLY A 21 3.89 -7.36 1.37
N ILE A 22 4.70 -6.67 0.57
CA ILE A 22 4.21 -5.98 -0.63
C ILE A 22 3.80 -6.98 -1.73
N SER A 23 4.44 -8.15 -1.79
CA SER A 23 4.04 -9.21 -2.72
C SER A 23 2.68 -9.81 -2.36
N ILE A 24 2.43 -10.02 -1.07
CA ILE A 24 1.11 -10.46 -0.57
C ILE A 24 0.07 -9.35 -0.79
N PHE A 25 0.47 -8.08 -0.66
CA PHE A 25 -0.42 -6.95 -0.91
C PHE A 25 -0.85 -6.91 -2.38
N GLY A 26 0.08 -7.04 -3.34
CA GLY A 26 -0.23 -7.10 -4.76
C GLY A 26 -1.13 -8.29 -5.14
N PHE A 27 -0.96 -9.45 -4.50
CA PHE A 27 -1.89 -10.57 -4.63
C PHE A 27 -3.31 -10.18 -4.14
N SER A 28 -3.40 -9.62 -2.93
CA SER A 28 -4.70 -9.24 -2.33
C SER A 28 -5.42 -8.16 -3.12
N ASP A 29 -4.69 -7.22 -3.72
CA ASP A 29 -5.27 -6.15 -4.52
C ASP A 29 -5.94 -6.70 -5.79
N ASN A 30 -5.35 -7.71 -6.42
CA ASN A 30 -5.99 -8.39 -7.56
C ASN A 30 -7.33 -9.04 -7.19
N LEU A 31 -7.48 -9.53 -5.97
CA LEU A 31 -8.74 -10.11 -5.49
C LEU A 31 -9.84 -9.06 -5.28
N THR A 32 -9.49 -7.78 -5.16
CA THR A 32 -10.48 -6.70 -5.02
C THR A 32 -11.41 -6.62 -6.24
N LEU A 33 -10.90 -6.95 -7.43
CA LEU A 33 -11.71 -6.98 -8.65
C LEU A 33 -12.87 -7.99 -8.61
N LEU A 34 -12.80 -9.02 -7.74
CA LEU A 34 -13.88 -10.00 -7.55
C LEU A 34 -15.10 -9.43 -6.83
N VAL A 35 -14.96 -8.26 -6.20
CA VAL A 35 -16.00 -7.67 -5.35
C VAL A 35 -16.28 -6.20 -5.64
N SER A 36 -15.45 -5.54 -6.45
CA SER A 36 -15.54 -4.10 -6.72
C SER A 36 -16.76 -3.67 -7.55
N ASP A 37 -17.38 -4.61 -8.26
CA ASP A 37 -18.62 -4.41 -9.00
C ASP A 37 -19.88 -4.53 -8.12
N GLN A 38 -19.76 -5.12 -6.93
CA GLN A 38 -20.88 -5.40 -6.03
C GLN A 38 -21.12 -4.30 -5.00
N VAL A 39 -20.08 -3.54 -4.64
CA VAL A 39 -20.13 -2.55 -3.55
C VAL A 39 -19.31 -1.32 -3.87
N GLY A 40 -19.55 -0.23 -3.12
CA GLY A 40 -18.67 0.94 -3.16
C GLY A 40 -17.43 0.79 -2.26
N VAL A 41 -16.42 1.65 -2.49
CA VAL A 41 -15.15 1.69 -1.74
C VAL A 41 -15.37 1.81 -0.23
N GLY A 42 -16.41 2.53 0.19
CA GLY A 42 -16.76 2.67 1.60
C GLY A 42 -17.14 1.35 2.23
N GLN A 43 -18.09 0.62 1.63
CA GLN A 43 -18.52 -0.69 2.11
C GLN A 43 -17.41 -1.74 2.01
N PHE A 44 -16.59 -1.68 0.94
CA PHE A 44 -15.41 -2.53 0.80
C PHE A 44 -14.46 -2.39 1.99
N HIS A 45 -14.07 -1.15 2.33
CA HIS A 45 -13.16 -0.91 3.46
C HIS A 45 -13.79 -1.26 4.80
N PHE A 46 -15.05 -0.97 5.01
CA PHE A 46 -15.77 -1.37 6.22
C PHE A 46 -15.77 -2.90 6.38
N SER A 47 -16.18 -3.64 5.35
CA SER A 47 -16.29 -5.11 5.38
C SER A 47 -14.92 -5.77 5.59
N ARG A 48 -13.88 -5.30 4.87
CA ARG A 48 -12.50 -5.77 5.06
C ARG A 48 -12.00 -5.51 6.48
N SER A 49 -12.26 -4.32 7.01
CA SER A 49 -11.81 -3.93 8.33
C SER A 49 -12.48 -4.74 9.43
N LEU A 50 -13.75 -5.11 9.27
CA LEU A 50 -14.45 -5.96 10.22
C LEU A 50 -13.70 -7.29 10.46
N PHE A 51 -13.32 -7.99 9.39
CA PHE A 51 -12.54 -9.23 9.51
C PHE A 51 -11.11 -8.97 10.01
N ALA A 52 -10.45 -7.92 9.50
CA ALA A 52 -9.09 -7.59 9.90
C ALA A 52 -8.98 -7.27 11.40
N VAL A 53 -9.90 -6.48 11.95
CA VAL A 53 -9.97 -6.17 13.39
C VAL A 53 -10.14 -7.43 14.23
N LEU A 54 -11.05 -8.33 13.82
CA LEU A 54 -11.25 -9.59 14.52
C LEU A 54 -10.01 -10.49 14.47
N LEU A 55 -9.35 -10.59 13.31
CA LEU A 55 -8.11 -11.35 13.14
C LEU A 55 -6.99 -10.78 14.01
N ILE A 56 -6.77 -9.47 13.96
CA ILE A 56 -5.73 -8.81 14.75
C ILE A 56 -5.99 -8.99 16.25
N ALA A 57 -7.23 -8.84 16.70
CA ALA A 57 -7.59 -9.07 18.10
C ALA A 57 -7.32 -10.52 18.54
N ALA A 58 -7.68 -11.50 17.70
CA ALA A 58 -7.44 -12.91 17.97
C ALA A 58 -5.92 -13.22 18.02
N PHE A 59 -5.15 -12.78 17.02
CA PHE A 59 -3.70 -13.00 16.98
C PHE A 59 -2.98 -12.29 18.11
N SER A 60 -3.35 -11.06 18.44
CA SER A 60 -2.78 -10.32 19.56
C SER A 60 -2.96 -11.07 20.88
N ARG A 61 -4.15 -11.64 21.08
CA ARG A 61 -4.46 -12.40 22.29
C ARG A 61 -3.64 -13.70 22.37
N VAL A 62 -3.46 -14.39 21.25
CA VAL A 62 -2.69 -15.65 21.19
C VAL A 62 -1.19 -15.40 21.34
N LEU A 63 -0.68 -14.35 20.71
CA LEU A 63 0.76 -14.05 20.70
C LEU A 63 1.21 -13.13 21.85
N GLY A 64 0.28 -12.63 22.67
CA GLY A 64 0.59 -11.75 23.81
C GLY A 64 0.99 -10.33 23.40
N TYR A 65 0.68 -9.87 22.19
CA TYR A 65 0.93 -8.50 21.75
C TYR A 65 -0.16 -7.54 22.24
N SER A 66 0.25 -6.32 22.64
CA SER A 66 -0.70 -5.26 22.97
C SER A 66 -1.36 -4.71 21.70
N ILE A 67 -2.68 -4.52 21.73
CA ILE A 67 -3.44 -3.76 20.76
C ILE A 67 -3.65 -2.30 21.19
N MET A 68 -3.29 -1.99 22.43
CA MET A 68 -3.37 -0.62 22.97
C MET A 68 -2.07 0.11 22.70
N PRO A 69 -2.12 1.26 22.04
CA PRO A 69 -0.93 2.04 21.74
C PRO A 69 -0.39 2.76 22.97
N VAL A 70 0.93 2.92 23.00
CA VAL A 70 1.65 3.72 23.99
C VAL A 70 1.78 5.17 23.50
N ARG A 71 2.05 5.37 22.21
CA ARG A 71 2.32 6.67 21.58
C ARG A 71 1.15 7.16 20.73
N TRP A 72 0.10 7.66 21.36
CA TRP A 72 -1.14 8.06 20.67
C TRP A 72 -0.97 9.14 19.62
N LYS A 73 -0.24 10.23 19.90
CA LYS A 73 -0.11 11.36 18.98
C LYS A 73 0.50 10.97 17.62
N PRO A 74 1.71 10.38 17.56
CA PRO A 74 2.27 9.95 16.29
C PRO A 74 1.47 8.83 15.64
N LEU A 75 0.80 7.96 16.42
CA LEU A 75 -0.03 6.91 15.87
C LEU A 75 -1.27 7.47 15.16
N ILE A 76 -1.95 8.45 15.74
CA ILE A 76 -3.10 9.12 15.11
C ILE A 76 -2.65 9.82 13.82
N ALA A 77 -1.54 10.56 13.85
CA ALA A 77 -1.00 11.23 12.66
C ALA A 77 -0.67 10.22 11.55
N ARG A 78 0.07 9.16 11.89
CA ARG A 78 0.39 8.06 10.96
C ARG A 78 -0.87 7.44 10.37
N THR A 79 -1.83 7.13 11.23
CA THR A 79 -3.08 6.48 10.82
C THR A 79 -3.89 7.37 9.88
N ALA A 80 -3.98 8.67 10.15
CA ALA A 80 -4.67 9.62 9.27
C ALA A 80 -4.05 9.65 7.86
N PHE A 81 -2.72 9.79 7.76
CA PHE A 81 -2.04 9.77 6.47
C PHE A 81 -2.20 8.44 5.73
N MET A 82 -2.13 7.31 6.43
CA MET A 82 -2.33 6.00 5.82
C MET A 82 -3.78 5.76 5.37
N VAL A 83 -4.76 6.24 6.13
CA VAL A 83 -6.18 6.16 5.74
C VAL A 83 -6.44 6.99 4.49
N ILE A 84 -5.93 8.23 4.43
CA ILE A 84 -6.03 9.08 3.25
C ILE A 84 -5.39 8.38 2.05
N ALA A 85 -4.17 7.87 2.19
CA ALA A 85 -3.46 7.17 1.14
C ALA A 85 -4.28 6.00 0.58
N ILE A 86 -4.75 5.13 1.42
CA ILE A 86 -5.43 3.90 1.01
C ILE A 86 -6.85 4.18 0.48
N LEU A 87 -7.60 5.11 1.07
CA LEU A 87 -8.91 5.50 0.54
C LEU A 87 -8.80 6.09 -0.86
N VAL A 88 -7.85 7.02 -1.07
CA VAL A 88 -7.64 7.64 -2.38
C VAL A 88 -7.19 6.60 -3.41
N TYR A 89 -6.25 5.73 -3.06
CA TYR A 89 -5.77 4.67 -3.94
C TYR A 89 -6.91 3.73 -4.39
N PHE A 90 -7.65 3.17 -3.46
CA PHE A 90 -8.72 2.23 -3.78
C PHE A 90 -9.90 2.90 -4.50
N SER A 91 -10.17 4.18 -4.25
CA SER A 91 -11.26 4.91 -4.91
C SER A 91 -11.12 4.91 -6.44
N VAL A 92 -9.91 4.95 -6.95
CA VAL A 92 -9.63 5.04 -8.39
C VAL A 92 -9.12 3.72 -8.99
N MET A 93 -8.83 2.72 -8.18
CA MET A 93 -8.24 1.46 -8.62
C MET A 93 -9.08 0.74 -9.71
N PRO A 94 -10.42 0.68 -9.66
CA PRO A 94 -11.19 0.06 -10.73
C PRO A 94 -11.36 0.92 -11.99
N MET A 95 -10.90 2.18 -11.96
CA MET A 95 -11.01 3.11 -13.10
C MET A 95 -9.81 3.01 -14.06
N MET A 96 -8.79 2.25 -13.69
CA MET A 96 -7.55 2.09 -14.44
C MET A 96 -6.95 0.70 -14.14
N PRO A 97 -6.02 0.19 -14.96
CA PRO A 97 -5.29 -1.04 -14.64
C PRO A 97 -4.64 -0.97 -13.24
N ILE A 98 -4.75 -2.05 -12.46
CA ILE A 98 -4.23 -2.07 -11.07
C ILE A 98 -2.74 -1.73 -11.03
N ALA A 99 -1.97 -2.15 -12.06
CA ALA A 99 -0.55 -1.82 -12.18
C ALA A 99 -0.31 -0.31 -12.31
N GLU A 100 -1.19 0.43 -13.01
CA GLU A 100 -1.10 1.88 -13.15
C GLU A 100 -1.46 2.59 -11.83
N ALA A 101 -2.56 2.20 -11.18
CA ALA A 101 -2.90 2.71 -9.86
C ALA A 101 -1.77 2.44 -8.85
N GLY A 102 -1.23 1.22 -8.86
CA GLY A 102 -0.09 0.83 -8.05
C GLY A 102 1.17 1.64 -8.35
N ALA A 103 1.49 1.86 -9.64
CA ALA A 103 2.62 2.68 -10.03
C ALA A 103 2.52 4.11 -9.47
N GLY A 104 1.32 4.70 -9.47
CA GLY A 104 1.06 5.99 -8.85
C GLY A 104 1.27 5.97 -7.32
N LEU A 105 0.71 5.01 -6.61
CA LEU A 105 0.90 4.83 -5.16
C LEU A 105 2.40 4.65 -4.83
N PHE A 106 3.10 3.82 -5.60
CA PHE A 106 4.52 3.52 -5.39
C PHE A 106 5.47 4.52 -6.06
N THR A 107 5.01 5.76 -6.31
CA THR A 107 5.87 6.94 -6.34
C THR A 107 6.31 7.35 -4.92
N SER A 108 5.77 6.71 -3.88
CA SER A 108 6.13 6.93 -2.47
C SER A 108 7.63 6.98 -2.18
N PRO A 109 8.53 6.18 -2.77
CA PRO A 109 9.97 6.30 -2.54
C PRO A 109 10.55 7.67 -2.87
N ILE A 110 10.01 8.36 -3.89
CA ILE A 110 10.42 9.74 -4.24
C ILE A 110 10.08 10.68 -3.08
N PHE A 111 8.83 10.59 -2.60
CA PHE A 111 8.36 11.43 -1.51
C PHE A 111 9.06 11.09 -0.19
N VAL A 112 9.39 9.81 0.04
CA VAL A 112 10.19 9.39 1.21
C VAL A 112 11.55 10.07 1.18
N LEU A 113 12.27 10.04 0.04
CA LEU A 113 13.58 10.72 -0.07
C LEU A 113 13.42 12.22 0.14
N LEU A 114 12.47 12.85 -0.54
CA LEU A 114 12.23 14.28 -0.46
C LEU A 114 11.91 14.70 1.00
N PHE A 115 10.98 14.05 1.65
CA PHE A 115 10.54 14.41 2.99
C PHE A 115 11.57 14.03 4.06
N SER A 116 12.27 12.89 3.92
CA SER A 116 13.35 12.52 4.83
C SER A 116 14.51 13.52 4.78
N SER A 117 14.89 13.98 3.58
CA SER A 117 15.91 15.00 3.43
C SER A 117 15.45 16.37 3.96
N LEU A 118 14.23 16.79 3.59
CA LEU A 118 13.71 18.13 3.90
C LEU A 118 13.42 18.32 5.41
N PHE A 119 12.72 17.36 6.02
CA PHE A 119 12.24 17.50 7.39
C PHE A 119 13.18 16.88 8.43
N PHE A 120 13.91 15.82 8.08
CA PHE A 120 14.75 15.09 9.03
C PHE A 120 16.24 15.25 8.73
N LYS A 121 16.61 16.02 7.69
CA LYS A 121 18.00 16.26 7.26
C LYS A 121 18.79 14.96 7.06
N GLU A 122 18.09 13.90 6.65
CA GLU A 122 18.71 12.62 6.36
C GLU A 122 19.65 12.75 5.17
N HIS A 123 20.88 12.28 5.32
CA HIS A 123 21.84 12.30 4.22
C HIS A 123 21.51 11.20 3.21
N ILE A 124 21.10 11.62 2.02
CA ILE A 124 20.74 10.71 0.92
C ILE A 124 21.97 10.48 0.05
N GLY A 125 22.54 9.27 0.14
CA GLY A 125 23.65 8.88 -0.72
C GLY A 125 23.23 8.87 -2.21
N TRP A 126 24.16 9.25 -3.11
CA TRP A 126 23.88 9.36 -4.54
C TRP A 126 23.33 8.07 -5.18
N ARG A 127 23.73 6.91 -4.68
CA ARG A 127 23.23 5.59 -5.14
C ARG A 127 21.74 5.38 -4.84
N ARG A 128 21.27 5.81 -3.66
CA ARG A 128 19.85 5.78 -3.32
C ARG A 128 19.04 6.74 -4.21
N ALA A 129 19.58 7.93 -4.44
CA ALA A 129 18.97 8.90 -5.36
C ALA A 129 18.89 8.34 -6.79
N LEU A 130 19.96 7.71 -7.28
CA LEU A 130 19.99 7.07 -8.60
C LEU A 130 18.97 5.92 -8.70
N ALA A 131 18.91 5.06 -7.70
CA ALA A 131 17.94 3.96 -7.68
C ALA A 131 16.50 4.46 -7.71
N VAL A 132 16.19 5.51 -6.94
CA VAL A 132 14.85 6.14 -6.99
C VAL A 132 14.60 6.77 -8.36
N ALA A 133 15.57 7.42 -8.97
CA ALA A 133 15.42 8.01 -10.31
C ALA A 133 15.13 6.93 -11.37
N ILE A 134 15.85 5.80 -11.34
CA ILE A 134 15.62 4.67 -12.25
C ILE A 134 14.25 4.03 -11.99
N GLY A 135 13.89 3.78 -10.72
CA GLY A 135 12.60 3.23 -10.35
C GLY A 135 11.44 4.14 -10.75
N THR A 136 11.60 5.45 -10.57
CA THR A 136 10.63 6.46 -11.03
C THR A 136 10.47 6.46 -12.54
N ALA A 137 11.55 6.37 -13.30
CA ALA A 137 11.47 6.23 -14.75
C ALA A 137 10.69 4.98 -15.12
N GLY A 138 10.91 3.86 -14.43
CA GLY A 138 10.13 2.63 -14.59
C GLY A 138 8.64 2.82 -14.29
N VAL A 139 8.32 3.51 -13.20
CA VAL A 139 6.92 3.86 -12.86
C VAL A 139 6.28 4.71 -13.96
N LEU A 140 6.97 5.72 -14.47
CA LEU A 140 6.47 6.58 -15.55
C LEU A 140 6.23 5.81 -16.85
N LEU A 141 7.09 4.83 -17.17
CA LEU A 141 6.88 3.95 -18.34
C LEU A 141 5.62 3.08 -18.18
N ILE A 142 5.29 2.66 -16.96
CA ILE A 142 4.07 1.90 -16.69
C ILE A 142 2.84 2.80 -16.71
N LEU A 143 2.90 3.98 -16.08
CA LEU A 143 1.80 4.95 -16.02
C LEU A 143 1.48 5.61 -17.36
N LYS A 144 2.46 5.70 -18.25
CA LYS A 144 2.32 6.30 -19.61
C LYS A 144 1.61 7.67 -19.60
N PRO A 145 2.05 8.65 -18.79
CA PRO A 145 1.39 9.94 -18.75
C PRO A 145 1.42 10.61 -20.13
N GLY A 146 0.27 11.14 -20.55
CA GLY A 146 0.13 11.85 -21.84
C GLY A 146 -0.27 10.99 -23.03
N GLN A 147 -0.52 9.69 -22.85
CA GLN A 147 -1.15 8.85 -23.89
C GLN A 147 -2.68 9.05 -23.93
N ASP A 148 -3.31 8.62 -25.01
CA ASP A 148 -4.77 8.64 -25.16
C ASP A 148 -5.42 7.88 -24.01
N GLY A 149 -6.38 8.53 -23.31
CA GLY A 149 -7.03 7.98 -22.12
C GLY A 149 -6.44 8.45 -20.77
N PHE A 150 -5.35 9.24 -20.76
CA PHE A 150 -4.85 9.80 -19.50
C PHE A 150 -5.86 10.82 -18.93
N SER A 151 -6.29 10.59 -17.71
CA SER A 151 -7.24 11.42 -16.98
C SER A 151 -6.58 12.04 -15.73
N PRO A 152 -7.06 13.21 -15.23
CA PRO A 152 -6.63 13.75 -13.95
C PRO A 152 -6.74 12.77 -12.78
N PHE A 153 -7.64 11.80 -12.86
CA PHE A 153 -7.77 10.74 -11.86
C PHE A 153 -6.51 9.89 -11.70
N HIS A 154 -5.67 9.77 -12.74
CA HIS A 154 -4.38 9.07 -12.68
C HIS A 154 -3.36 9.77 -11.75
N MET A 155 -3.59 11.05 -11.41
CA MET A 155 -2.76 11.77 -10.43
C MET A 155 -3.13 11.46 -8.97
N LEU A 156 -4.32 10.95 -8.71
CA LEU A 156 -4.76 10.64 -7.34
C LEU A 156 -3.90 9.57 -6.65
N PRO A 157 -3.50 8.47 -7.32
CA PRO A 157 -2.56 7.51 -6.75
C PRO A 157 -1.20 8.13 -6.41
N VAL A 158 -0.73 9.15 -7.13
CA VAL A 158 0.52 9.87 -6.80
C VAL A 158 0.37 10.66 -5.49
N LEU A 159 -0.76 11.34 -5.29
CA LEU A 159 -1.09 11.99 -4.01
C LEU A 159 -1.20 10.97 -2.87
N SER A 160 -1.76 9.81 -3.17
CA SER A 160 -1.80 8.68 -2.25
C SER A 160 -0.38 8.25 -1.85
N GLY A 161 0.55 8.16 -2.81
CA GLY A 161 1.97 7.86 -2.58
C GLY A 161 2.65 8.87 -1.66
N ALA A 162 2.38 10.17 -1.82
CA ALA A 162 2.90 11.21 -0.94
C ALA A 162 2.39 11.06 0.50
N SER A 163 1.10 10.79 0.67
CA SER A 163 0.48 10.57 1.98
C SER A 163 1.02 9.30 2.65
N TYR A 164 1.15 8.22 1.89
CA TYR A 164 1.74 6.96 2.34
C TYR A 164 3.20 7.15 2.81
N ALA A 165 4.00 7.93 2.09
CA ALA A 165 5.39 8.24 2.44
C ALA A 165 5.49 8.92 3.82
N ILE A 166 4.60 9.89 4.11
CA ILE A 166 4.56 10.54 5.42
C ILE A 166 4.23 9.53 6.51
N GLY A 167 3.24 8.68 6.30
CA GLY A 167 2.87 7.63 7.26
C GLY A 167 4.01 6.64 7.53
N SER A 168 4.76 6.25 6.50
CA SER A 168 5.92 5.36 6.60
C SER A 168 7.07 6.01 7.39
N ILE A 169 7.36 7.29 7.12
CA ILE A 169 8.37 8.06 7.86
C ILE A 169 7.98 8.18 9.34
N ILE A 170 6.73 8.50 9.65
CA ILE A 170 6.24 8.57 11.04
C ILE A 170 6.40 7.21 11.73
N THR A 171 6.15 6.11 11.02
CA THR A 171 6.31 4.76 11.56
C THR A 171 7.76 4.53 12.01
N TYR A 172 8.73 4.84 11.16
CA TYR A 172 10.15 4.68 11.49
C TYR A 172 10.60 5.61 12.61
N GLN A 173 10.28 6.90 12.50
CA GLN A 173 10.83 7.93 13.41
C GLN A 173 10.23 7.88 14.81
N TYR A 174 8.96 7.49 14.93
CA TYR A 174 8.24 7.67 16.19
C TYR A 174 7.57 6.41 16.72
N LEU A 175 7.41 5.35 15.91
CA LEU A 175 6.67 4.14 16.29
C LEU A 175 7.52 2.86 16.21
N GLY A 176 8.86 3.00 16.26
CA GLY A 176 9.78 1.85 16.20
C GLY A 176 9.55 0.83 17.30
N ASP A 177 9.24 1.30 18.51
CA ASP A 177 8.99 0.47 19.70
C ASP A 177 7.50 0.17 19.93
N GLU A 178 6.61 0.69 19.06
CA GLU A 178 5.17 0.45 19.21
C GLU A 178 4.81 -0.96 18.76
N SER A 179 3.78 -1.55 19.40
CA SER A 179 3.28 -2.85 18.96
C SER A 179 2.78 -2.78 17.52
N PRO A 180 3.27 -3.63 16.59
CA PRO A 180 2.73 -3.71 15.24
C PRO A 180 1.21 -3.96 15.22
N MET A 181 0.71 -4.72 16.20
CA MET A 181 -0.72 -5.02 16.31
C MET A 181 -1.53 -3.78 16.73
N ALA A 182 -0.97 -2.91 17.58
CA ALA A 182 -1.60 -1.63 17.93
C ALA A 182 -1.67 -0.68 16.71
N ILE A 183 -0.60 -0.63 15.91
CA ILE A 183 -0.55 0.16 14.68
C ILE A 183 -1.60 -0.33 13.67
N LEU A 184 -1.69 -1.64 13.46
CA LEU A 184 -2.66 -2.25 12.54
C LEU A 184 -4.09 -2.11 13.02
N MET A 185 -4.33 -2.35 14.32
CA MET A 185 -5.64 -2.17 14.93
C MET A 185 -6.15 -0.74 14.71
N SER A 186 -5.32 0.25 15.01
CA SER A 186 -5.67 1.67 14.80
C SER A 186 -5.98 1.97 13.34
N PHE A 187 -5.21 1.42 12.40
CA PHE A 187 -5.43 1.63 10.97
C PHE A 187 -6.75 1.00 10.51
N PHE A 188 -6.99 -0.28 10.82
CA PHE A 188 -8.20 -0.95 10.35
C PHE A 188 -9.48 -0.41 11.02
N VAL A 189 -9.42 -0.02 12.28
CA VAL A 189 -10.55 0.67 12.93
C VAL A 189 -10.83 2.00 12.24
N ALA A 190 -9.81 2.82 12.01
CA ALA A 190 -9.99 4.13 11.40
C ALA A 190 -10.49 4.04 9.95
N ILE A 191 -9.88 3.18 9.11
CA ILE A 191 -10.32 3.05 7.71
C ILE A 191 -11.70 2.38 7.60
N GLY A 192 -12.03 1.47 8.50
CA GLY A 192 -13.37 0.87 8.57
C GLY A 192 -14.44 1.89 8.94
N LEU A 193 -14.18 2.74 9.94
CA LEU A 193 -15.08 3.83 10.31
C LEU A 193 -15.22 4.87 9.18
N CYS A 194 -14.13 5.28 8.56
CA CYS A 194 -14.17 6.16 7.39
C CYS A 194 -14.95 5.51 6.24
N GLY A 195 -14.74 4.22 5.99
CA GLY A 195 -15.49 3.48 4.98
C GLY A 195 -16.99 3.44 5.27
N ALA A 196 -17.39 3.19 6.52
CA ALA A 196 -18.80 3.23 6.94
C ALA A 196 -19.40 4.63 6.73
N LEU A 197 -18.65 5.70 7.07
CA LEU A 197 -19.10 7.08 6.86
C LEU A 197 -19.27 7.39 5.37
N VAL A 198 -18.33 7.00 4.52
CA VAL A 198 -18.39 7.19 3.06
C VAL A 198 -19.60 6.44 2.48
N ALA A 199 -19.77 5.16 2.80
CA ALA A 199 -20.91 4.37 2.32
C ALA A 199 -22.26 4.94 2.78
N SER A 200 -22.34 5.40 4.05
CA SER A 200 -23.55 6.02 4.59
C SER A 200 -23.83 7.38 3.94
N SER A 201 -22.80 8.17 3.68
CA SER A 201 -22.96 9.47 3.01
C SER A 201 -23.57 9.30 1.61
N PHE A 202 -23.08 8.36 0.81
CA PHE A 202 -23.62 8.14 -0.54
C PHE A 202 -24.96 7.39 -0.54
N ALA A 203 -25.30 6.66 0.53
CA ALA A 203 -26.63 6.09 0.69
C ALA A 203 -27.68 7.17 1.02
N ILE A 204 -27.31 8.21 1.79
CA ILE A 204 -28.21 9.31 2.20
C ILE A 204 -28.23 10.42 1.15
N PHE A 205 -27.08 10.72 0.55
CA PHE A 205 -26.90 11.78 -0.43
C PHE A 205 -26.35 11.19 -1.74
N PRO A 206 -27.19 10.54 -2.55
CA PRO A 206 -26.74 9.96 -3.82
C PRO A 206 -26.25 11.05 -4.76
N VAL A 207 -25.16 10.75 -5.47
CA VAL A 207 -24.59 11.66 -6.48
C VAL A 207 -25.40 11.58 -7.77
N PRO A 208 -25.27 12.60 -8.67
CA PRO A 208 -25.87 12.53 -10.01
C PRO A 208 -25.42 11.30 -10.79
N ASP A 209 -26.31 10.72 -11.62
CA ASP A 209 -26.03 9.52 -12.40
C ASP A 209 -24.79 9.63 -13.28
N SER A 210 -24.51 10.84 -13.78
CA SER A 210 -23.32 11.12 -14.59
C SER A 210 -22.00 10.91 -13.83
N LEU A 211 -21.95 11.19 -12.55
CA LEU A 211 -20.79 10.92 -11.69
C LEU A 211 -20.76 9.46 -11.27
N HIS A 212 -21.90 8.90 -10.93
CA HIS A 212 -22.00 7.50 -10.53
C HIS A 212 -21.54 6.56 -11.67
N THR A 213 -21.93 6.84 -12.92
CA THR A 213 -21.49 6.04 -14.08
C THR A 213 -20.02 6.16 -14.40
N GLN A 214 -19.38 7.31 -14.08
CA GLN A 214 -17.94 7.50 -14.29
C GLN A 214 -17.09 6.76 -13.26
N ALA A 215 -17.56 6.66 -12.00
CA ALA A 215 -16.80 6.04 -10.91
C ALA A 215 -17.74 5.30 -9.94
N PRO A 216 -18.37 4.20 -10.37
CA PRO A 216 -19.36 3.50 -9.56
C PRO A 216 -18.78 3.00 -8.23
N PHE A 217 -17.58 2.47 -8.23
CA PHE A 217 -16.92 2.00 -7.00
C PHE A 217 -16.68 3.13 -5.98
N LEU A 218 -16.41 4.36 -6.44
CA LEU A 218 -16.25 5.51 -5.56
C LEU A 218 -17.57 5.95 -4.94
N PHE A 219 -18.64 6.03 -5.75
CA PHE A 219 -19.87 6.73 -5.40
C PHE A 219 -21.03 5.83 -4.97
N THR A 220 -20.82 4.50 -4.93
CA THR A 220 -21.86 3.57 -4.46
C THR A 220 -21.92 3.55 -2.92
N GLY A 221 -23.13 3.75 -2.38
CA GLY A 221 -23.43 3.59 -0.96
C GLY A 221 -23.58 2.13 -0.55
N TRP A 222 -24.32 1.87 0.54
CA TRP A 222 -24.56 0.51 1.03
C TRP A 222 -25.36 -0.34 0.03
N GLN A 223 -24.87 -1.56 -0.22
CA GLN A 223 -25.51 -2.56 -1.07
C GLN A 223 -25.78 -3.85 -0.30
N SER A 224 -26.84 -4.53 -0.67
CA SER A 224 -27.09 -5.90 -0.19
C SER A 224 -26.11 -6.86 -0.87
N VAL A 225 -25.44 -7.70 -0.09
CA VAL A 225 -24.39 -8.61 -0.59
C VAL A 225 -24.65 -10.05 -0.16
N GLY A 226 -24.28 -10.99 -1.02
CA GLY A 226 -24.43 -12.42 -0.76
C GLY A 226 -23.26 -13.02 0.04
N THR A 227 -23.39 -14.31 0.38
CA THR A 227 -22.38 -15.05 1.15
C THR A 227 -21.00 -15.05 0.45
N ASN A 228 -20.98 -15.14 -0.87
CA ASN A 228 -19.73 -15.17 -1.66
C ASN A 228 -18.89 -13.91 -1.47
N PHE A 229 -19.55 -12.75 -1.38
CA PHE A 229 -18.87 -11.48 -1.06
C PHE A 229 -18.13 -11.56 0.29
N TRP A 230 -18.79 -12.05 1.34
CA TRP A 230 -18.19 -12.15 2.67
C TRP A 230 -17.00 -13.11 2.72
N LEU A 231 -17.06 -14.21 1.95
CA LEU A 231 -15.93 -15.14 1.82
C LEU A 231 -14.72 -14.47 1.20
N TRP A 232 -14.89 -13.73 0.10
CA TRP A 232 -13.80 -12.98 -0.52
C TRP A 232 -13.28 -11.87 0.38
N MET A 233 -14.15 -11.14 1.08
CA MET A 233 -13.73 -10.11 2.04
C MET A 233 -12.90 -10.70 3.17
N MET A 234 -13.19 -11.90 3.64
CA MET A 234 -12.36 -12.60 4.63
C MET A 234 -10.97 -12.93 4.07
N VAL A 235 -10.89 -13.47 2.86
CA VAL A 235 -9.60 -13.80 2.21
C VAL A 235 -8.77 -12.53 1.99
N ILE A 236 -9.37 -11.46 1.47
CA ILE A 236 -8.73 -10.15 1.27
C ILE A 236 -8.26 -9.56 2.61
N ALA A 237 -9.06 -9.68 3.67
CA ALA A 237 -8.69 -9.21 5.00
C ALA A 237 -7.50 -9.97 5.60
N ILE A 238 -7.42 -11.28 5.41
CA ILE A 238 -6.28 -12.11 5.84
C ILE A 238 -5.02 -11.64 5.10
N GLY A 239 -5.08 -11.55 3.77
CA GLY A 239 -3.96 -11.09 2.94
C GLY A 239 -3.50 -9.69 3.33
N ALA A 240 -4.42 -8.73 3.43
CA ALA A 240 -4.12 -7.36 3.83
C ALA A 240 -3.53 -7.26 5.25
N SER A 241 -4.07 -8.01 6.21
CA SER A 241 -3.56 -8.01 7.59
C SER A 241 -2.14 -8.56 7.66
N LEU A 242 -1.86 -9.65 6.96
CA LEU A 242 -0.52 -10.25 6.88
C LEU A 242 0.46 -9.30 6.18
N ALA A 243 0.09 -8.80 5.01
CA ALA A 243 0.89 -7.86 4.23
C ALA A 243 1.27 -6.62 5.04
N LEU A 244 0.28 -5.93 5.61
CA LEU A 244 0.49 -4.72 6.39
C LEU A 244 1.25 -4.97 7.70
N SER A 245 1.12 -6.18 8.31
CA SER A 245 1.94 -6.56 9.47
C SER A 245 3.42 -6.61 9.10
N LEU A 246 3.76 -7.28 8.01
CA LEU A 246 5.13 -7.41 7.52
C LEU A 246 5.70 -6.04 7.11
N MET A 247 4.94 -5.25 6.37
CA MET A 247 5.33 -3.90 5.94
C MET A 247 5.52 -2.95 7.13
N THR A 248 4.60 -2.96 8.09
CA THR A 248 4.72 -2.14 9.31
C THR A 248 5.99 -2.50 10.07
N ARG A 249 6.27 -3.81 10.26
CA ARG A 249 7.47 -4.25 10.92
C ARG A 249 8.73 -3.89 10.14
N ALA A 250 8.71 -3.97 8.82
CA ALA A 250 9.81 -3.53 7.97
C ALA A 250 10.15 -2.05 8.23
N TYR A 251 9.14 -1.18 8.22
CA TYR A 251 9.31 0.25 8.48
C TYR A 251 9.62 0.62 9.93
N GLN A 252 9.41 -0.28 10.87
CA GLN A 252 9.88 -0.06 12.24
C GLN A 252 11.37 -0.31 12.41
N ILE A 253 11.95 -1.26 11.66
CA ILE A 253 13.32 -1.72 11.87
C ILE A 253 14.33 -1.20 10.85
N ALA A 254 13.91 -0.78 9.66
CA ALA A 254 14.79 -0.28 8.62
C ALA A 254 14.52 1.20 8.33
N LYS A 255 15.57 1.97 8.00
CA LYS A 255 15.42 3.36 7.57
C LYS A 255 14.46 3.46 6.40
N THR A 256 13.49 4.38 6.48
CA THR A 256 12.42 4.50 5.49
C THR A 256 12.96 4.76 4.09
N SER A 257 13.95 5.66 3.96
CA SER A 257 14.59 5.99 2.67
C SER A 257 15.31 4.81 2.02
N TYR A 258 15.60 3.78 2.79
CA TYR A 258 16.22 2.55 2.34
C TYR A 258 15.17 1.47 2.02
N ALA A 259 14.22 1.29 2.93
CA ALA A 259 13.17 0.29 2.78
C ALA A 259 12.23 0.61 1.60
N ALA A 260 11.86 1.88 1.43
CA ALA A 260 10.88 2.31 0.45
C ALA A 260 11.16 1.88 -1.00
N ILE A 261 12.44 1.72 -1.39
CA ILE A 261 12.78 1.31 -2.76
C ILE A 261 12.32 -0.11 -3.07
N TYR A 262 12.26 -0.98 -2.04
CA TYR A 262 11.75 -2.35 -2.22
C TYR A 262 10.24 -2.41 -2.45
N GLU A 263 9.52 -1.29 -2.25
CA GLU A 263 8.10 -1.19 -2.59
C GLU A 263 7.83 -1.38 -4.09
N TYR A 264 8.81 -1.12 -4.93
CA TYR A 264 8.68 -1.39 -6.36
C TYR A 264 8.43 -2.88 -6.68
N ALA A 265 8.73 -3.79 -5.75
CA ALA A 265 8.38 -5.21 -5.88
C ALA A 265 6.85 -5.43 -5.99
N TYR A 266 6.04 -4.46 -5.54
CA TYR A 266 4.59 -4.48 -5.75
C TYR A 266 4.22 -4.63 -7.23
N LEU A 267 4.84 -3.84 -8.09
CA LEU A 267 4.52 -3.82 -9.52
C LEU A 267 4.81 -5.15 -10.20
N LEU A 268 5.87 -5.85 -9.72
CA LEU A 268 6.14 -7.21 -10.16
C LEU A 268 5.04 -8.18 -9.70
N SER A 269 4.68 -8.09 -8.42
CA SER A 269 3.67 -8.95 -7.83
C SER A 269 2.29 -8.73 -8.47
N VAL A 270 1.83 -7.48 -8.55
CA VAL A 270 0.51 -7.17 -9.12
C VAL A 270 0.42 -7.52 -10.61
N GLY A 271 1.53 -7.36 -11.35
CA GLY A 271 1.60 -7.75 -12.76
C GLY A 271 1.53 -9.27 -12.95
N ILE A 272 2.28 -10.05 -12.15
CA ILE A 272 2.25 -11.51 -12.20
C ILE A 272 0.84 -12.04 -11.88
N PHE A 273 0.23 -11.57 -10.80
CA PHE A 273 -1.10 -12.01 -10.42
C PHE A 273 -2.20 -11.46 -11.34
N GLY A 274 -2.03 -10.26 -11.89
CA GLY A 274 -2.91 -9.70 -12.92
C GLY A 274 -2.92 -10.57 -14.19
N TRP A 275 -1.75 -11.06 -14.60
CA TRP A 275 -1.66 -12.02 -15.69
C TRP A 275 -2.28 -13.38 -15.33
N MET A 276 -1.96 -13.92 -14.14
CA MET A 276 -2.48 -15.24 -13.73
C MET A 276 -4.01 -15.30 -13.59
N PHE A 277 -4.64 -14.25 -13.08
CA PHE A 277 -6.07 -14.27 -12.73
C PHE A 277 -6.96 -13.62 -13.78
N TRP A 278 -6.42 -12.63 -14.51
CA TRP A 278 -7.19 -11.76 -15.38
C TRP A 278 -6.69 -11.77 -16.83
N ASP A 279 -5.65 -12.56 -17.12
CA ASP A 279 -4.99 -12.61 -18.44
C ASP A 279 -4.50 -11.21 -18.93
N ILE A 280 -4.21 -10.32 -17.99
CA ILE A 280 -3.70 -8.97 -18.25
C ILE A 280 -2.19 -9.07 -18.47
N THR A 281 -1.76 -9.00 -19.73
CA THR A 281 -0.33 -9.02 -20.07
C THR A 281 0.22 -7.59 -20.19
N PRO A 282 1.39 -7.29 -19.60
CA PRO A 282 2.05 -6.01 -19.79
C PRO A 282 2.49 -5.84 -21.25
N ASP A 283 2.31 -4.67 -21.83
CA ASP A 283 2.89 -4.34 -23.11
C ASP A 283 4.41 -4.09 -23.03
N LEU A 284 5.06 -3.87 -24.17
CA LEU A 284 6.52 -3.70 -24.24
C LEU A 284 7.02 -2.51 -23.42
N ILE A 285 6.26 -1.43 -23.35
CA ILE A 285 6.63 -0.22 -22.58
C ILE A 285 6.54 -0.52 -21.08
N SER A 286 5.47 -1.17 -20.66
CA SER A 286 5.31 -1.61 -19.26
C SER A 286 6.37 -2.64 -18.87
N LEU A 287 6.75 -3.54 -19.77
CA LEU A 287 7.84 -4.48 -19.57
C LEU A 287 9.20 -3.77 -19.37
N ALA A 288 9.49 -2.76 -20.20
CA ALA A 288 10.67 -1.91 -20.01
C ALA A 288 10.65 -1.20 -18.65
N GLY A 289 9.48 -0.69 -18.22
CA GLY A 289 9.29 -0.13 -16.90
C GLY A 289 9.58 -1.11 -15.76
N ILE A 290 9.10 -2.35 -15.87
CA ILE A 290 9.38 -3.43 -14.92
C ILE A 290 10.90 -3.69 -14.83
N ILE A 291 11.59 -3.75 -15.98
CA ILE A 291 13.05 -3.95 -16.02
C ILE A 291 13.79 -2.78 -15.31
N CYS A 292 13.38 -1.53 -15.53
CA CYS A 292 13.94 -0.38 -14.81
C CYS A 292 13.78 -0.54 -13.28
N ILE A 293 12.62 -1.00 -12.83
CA ILE A 293 12.35 -1.24 -11.41
C ILE A 293 13.26 -2.34 -10.83
N MET A 294 13.45 -3.43 -11.58
CA MET A 294 14.39 -4.49 -11.18
C MET A 294 15.83 -3.95 -11.07
N ILE A 295 16.26 -3.14 -12.04
CA ILE A 295 17.60 -2.50 -12.01
C ILE A 295 17.71 -1.59 -10.78
N ALA A 296 16.70 -0.78 -10.48
CA ALA A 296 16.69 0.06 -9.29
C ALA A 296 16.88 -0.75 -7.99
N GLY A 297 16.18 -1.88 -7.87
CA GLY A 297 16.37 -2.82 -6.76
C GLY A 297 17.79 -3.37 -6.66
N ILE A 298 18.39 -3.76 -7.79
CA ILE A 298 19.77 -4.28 -7.84
C ILE A 298 20.77 -3.19 -7.43
N VAL A 299 20.63 -1.97 -7.93
CA VAL A 299 21.50 -0.83 -7.58
C VAL A 299 21.52 -0.58 -6.08
N ILE A 300 20.37 -0.71 -5.41
CA ILE A 300 20.29 -0.57 -3.95
C ILE A 300 21.00 -1.70 -3.21
N VAL A 301 20.79 -2.94 -3.64
CA VAL A 301 21.46 -4.10 -3.00
C VAL A 301 22.98 -3.98 -3.12
N LEU A 302 23.47 -3.57 -4.28
CA LEU A 302 24.92 -3.35 -4.50
C LEU A 302 25.45 -2.17 -3.68
N ALA A 303 24.66 -1.10 -3.54
CA ALA A 303 25.03 0.06 -2.72
C ALA A 303 25.19 -0.25 -1.22
N GLN A 304 24.65 -1.37 -0.73
CA GLN A 304 24.82 -1.81 0.67
C GLN A 304 26.16 -2.45 0.94
N GLN A 305 26.65 -3.25 -0.03
CA GLN A 305 27.87 -4.02 0.15
C GLN A 305 29.11 -3.17 0.33
N ASP A 306 29.06 -1.89 -0.11
CA ASP A 306 30.20 -0.96 0.03
C ASP A 306 30.22 -0.19 1.37
N ILE A 307 29.23 -0.39 2.24
CA ILE A 307 29.12 0.32 3.55
C ILE A 307 29.36 -0.65 4.72
N SER A 308 29.36 -1.94 4.45
CA SER A 308 29.65 -3.03 5.42
C SER A 308 31.12 -3.42 5.36
#